data_d0afc7ce091f8c54eaa127020da57803
#
_entry.id   d0afc7ce091f8c54eaa127020da57803
#
_cell.length_a   1.000
_cell.length_b   1.000
_cell.length_c   1.000
_cell.angle_alpha   90.00
_cell.angle_beta   90.00
_cell.angle_gamma   90.00
#
_symmetry.space_group_name_H-M   'P 1'
#
loop_
_entity.id
_entity.type
_entity.pdbx_description
1 polymer ?
#
loop_
_entity_poly.entity_id
_entity_poly.type
_entity_poly.pdbx_seq_one_letter_code
_entity_poly.pdbx_strand_id
1 'polypeptide(L)'
;AVGVMASATGATASKYGARRETPKYFPENCTQCMECITSCPDTALPNMAHDLQTILQTAVDNYVTDESEREALRNALPDVDAAIRETMATNAKKKEGESLRELVMGIVRQDENVSQESADQLDGILEILPLSYLKVPAIFFSLERKEKGAGGIFSIFVSDLCKGCGLCVEECGDHNALVMVEDTEEYNAEIISATEFMKLLPDTDQRFLGKYNNETPEDSRPAAWRNHMMVNRNYDALTSGDGACAGCGEKPVLHSIASVTEAYMRPVYHKKADRLTQKLALLKQDGVNLLEKLAEEDPKSYGTWKRIVSHVVMGLGGDSTEDTQIRHDEHGEISDSEAIEAICLVLEREAFNHKNLQSLDGRLANGMSVMAMGAHTGCNTVYGSTPPNNPHPYPWLNSLFQDGATISWMMGESFMA
;
A
#
# COMPACT_ATOMS: atom_id res chain seq x y z
N ALA A 1 -11.73 21.47 9.44
CA ALA A 1 -10.90 22.64 9.77
C ALA A 1 -10.59 23.39 8.48
N VAL A 2 -10.61 24.71 8.52
CA VAL A 2 -10.33 25.54 7.34
C VAL A 2 -8.87 25.32 6.93
N GLY A 3 -8.64 25.00 5.65
CA GLY A 3 -7.30 24.83 5.08
C GLY A 3 -6.68 23.43 5.26
N VAL A 4 -7.29 22.55 6.05
CA VAL A 4 -6.83 21.15 6.15
C VAL A 4 -7.53 20.30 5.10
N MET A 5 -6.74 19.66 4.27
CA MET A 5 -7.22 18.75 3.22
C MET A 5 -7.14 17.30 3.71
N ALA A 6 -8.21 16.54 3.49
CA ALA A 6 -8.24 15.12 3.80
C ALA A 6 -7.18 14.35 3.00
N SER A 7 -6.77 13.18 3.51
CA SER A 7 -5.77 12.33 2.86
C SER A 7 -6.19 11.93 1.45
N ALA A 8 -5.24 11.89 0.53
CA ALA A 8 -5.34 11.32 -0.82
C ALA A 8 -6.52 11.86 -1.69
N THR A 9 -7.03 13.05 -1.42
CA THR A 9 -8.09 13.66 -2.25
C THR A 9 -7.62 13.96 -3.69
N GLY A 10 -6.31 14.02 -3.92
CA GLY A 10 -5.69 14.15 -5.23
C GLY A 10 -5.29 12.84 -5.91
N ALA A 11 -5.51 11.68 -5.27
CA ALA A 11 -5.08 10.39 -5.80
C ALA A 11 -5.77 10.00 -7.12
N THR A 12 -7.00 10.48 -7.32
CA THR A 12 -7.78 10.23 -8.54
C THR A 12 -7.64 11.34 -9.57
N ALA A 13 -6.89 12.40 -9.29
CA ALA A 13 -6.66 13.45 -10.26
C ALA A 13 -5.78 12.92 -11.40
N SER A 14 -6.16 13.21 -12.64
CA SER A 14 -5.32 12.85 -13.80
C SER A 14 -3.98 13.59 -13.71
N LYS A 15 -2.90 12.87 -13.96
CA LYS A 15 -1.55 13.44 -13.97
C LYS A 15 -1.22 13.91 -15.37
N TYR A 16 -0.53 15.03 -15.43
CA TYR A 16 -0.04 15.57 -16.68
C TYR A 16 1.44 15.24 -16.85
N GLY A 17 1.71 14.35 -17.79
CA GLY A 17 3.08 13.96 -18.12
C GLY A 17 3.78 15.02 -18.96
N ALA A 18 4.58 15.90 -18.33
CA ALA A 18 5.38 16.92 -19.02
C ALA A 18 6.86 16.49 -19.12
N ARG A 19 7.10 15.31 -19.71
CA ARG A 19 8.43 14.73 -19.87
C ARG A 19 8.74 14.50 -21.34
N ARG A 20 10.03 14.48 -21.68
CA ARG A 20 10.52 14.14 -23.02
C ARG A 20 11.09 12.75 -23.11
N GLU A 21 11.55 12.24 -21.97
CA GLU A 21 12.15 10.92 -21.83
C GLU A 21 11.56 10.24 -20.61
N THR A 22 11.50 8.93 -20.68
CA THR A 22 10.97 8.04 -19.63
C THR A 22 11.94 6.89 -19.40
N PRO A 23 12.17 6.44 -18.16
CA PRO A 23 13.00 5.27 -17.91
C PRO A 23 12.32 4.01 -18.43
N LYS A 24 13.03 3.22 -19.21
CA LYS A 24 12.66 1.86 -19.60
C LYS A 24 13.41 0.86 -18.74
N TYR A 25 12.67 -0.09 -18.19
CA TYR A 25 13.21 -1.13 -17.31
C TYR A 25 13.62 -2.37 -18.10
N PHE A 26 14.83 -2.85 -17.85
CA PHE A 26 15.42 -4.06 -18.40
C PHE A 26 15.64 -5.05 -17.25
N PRO A 27 14.64 -5.91 -16.95
CA PRO A 27 14.67 -6.77 -15.77
C PRO A 27 15.88 -7.75 -15.76
N GLU A 28 16.37 -8.15 -16.93
CA GLU A 28 17.54 -9.03 -17.05
C GLU A 28 18.84 -8.41 -16.51
N ASN A 29 18.90 -7.12 -16.38
CA ASN A 29 20.05 -6.40 -15.82
C ASN A 29 19.87 -6.03 -14.35
N CYS A 30 18.66 -6.19 -13.80
CA CYS A 30 18.32 -5.76 -12.46
C CYS A 30 18.95 -6.65 -11.39
N THR A 31 19.52 -6.02 -10.34
CA THR A 31 20.10 -6.69 -9.18
C THR A 31 19.20 -6.62 -7.94
N GLN A 32 18.07 -5.94 -8.03
CA GLN A 32 17.17 -5.65 -6.91
C GLN A 32 17.87 -4.88 -5.76
N CYS A 33 18.79 -3.98 -6.07
CA CYS A 33 19.34 -3.08 -5.05
C CYS A 33 18.31 -2.06 -4.54
N MET A 34 17.29 -1.75 -5.35
CA MET A 34 16.19 -0.82 -5.07
C MET A 34 16.63 0.64 -4.83
N GLU A 35 17.82 1.01 -5.22
CA GLU A 35 18.34 2.37 -5.08
C GLU A 35 17.56 3.35 -5.97
N CYS A 36 17.26 2.95 -7.21
CA CYS A 36 16.42 3.73 -8.12
C CYS A 36 15.02 4.04 -7.55
N ILE A 37 14.45 3.11 -6.77
CA ILE A 37 13.13 3.25 -6.16
C ILE A 37 13.18 4.24 -5.02
N THR A 38 14.21 4.16 -4.18
CA THR A 38 14.35 5.03 -3.01
C THR A 38 14.81 6.44 -3.37
N SER A 39 15.50 6.62 -4.49
CA SER A 39 15.93 7.92 -4.99
C SER A 39 14.85 8.66 -5.79
N CYS A 40 13.80 7.95 -6.23
CA CYS A 40 12.72 8.55 -7.01
C CYS A 40 11.90 9.56 -6.18
N PRO A 41 11.99 10.88 -6.46
CA PRO A 41 11.29 11.88 -5.66
C PRO A 41 9.77 11.88 -5.91
N ASP A 42 9.33 11.35 -7.04
CA ASP A 42 7.93 11.36 -7.46
C ASP A 42 7.20 10.05 -7.17
N THR A 43 7.86 9.09 -6.51
CA THR A 43 7.26 7.78 -6.21
C THR A 43 6.74 7.10 -7.49
N ALA A 44 7.49 7.26 -8.57
CA ALA A 44 7.05 6.89 -9.92
C ALA A 44 7.50 5.49 -10.37
N LEU A 45 8.15 4.72 -9.48
CA LEU A 45 8.66 3.39 -9.77
C LEU A 45 7.99 2.34 -8.85
N PRO A 46 6.67 2.11 -8.97
CA PRO A 46 6.03 1.02 -8.25
C PRO A 46 6.74 -0.30 -8.57
N ASN A 47 6.85 -1.15 -7.56
CA ASN A 47 7.66 -2.36 -7.66
C ASN A 47 7.09 -3.46 -6.78
N MET A 48 7.33 -4.71 -7.15
CA MET A 48 6.77 -5.84 -6.43
C MET A 48 7.55 -7.14 -6.69
N ALA A 49 7.31 -8.13 -5.85
CA ALA A 49 7.80 -9.48 -6.04
C ALA A 49 6.67 -10.49 -5.83
N HIS A 50 6.49 -11.37 -6.80
CA HIS A 50 5.49 -12.45 -6.78
C HIS A 50 6.08 -13.76 -7.27
N ASP A 51 5.45 -14.88 -6.91
CA ASP A 51 5.70 -16.11 -7.63
C ASP A 51 5.09 -16.05 -9.03
N LEU A 52 5.64 -16.87 -9.91
CA LEU A 52 5.22 -16.90 -11.31
C LEU A 52 3.76 -17.31 -11.44
N GLN A 53 3.30 -18.26 -10.63
CA GLN A 53 1.92 -18.73 -10.68
C GLN A 53 0.92 -17.60 -10.38
N THR A 54 1.18 -16.76 -9.38
CA THR A 54 0.33 -15.59 -9.07
C THR A 54 0.24 -14.62 -10.25
N ILE A 55 1.38 -14.35 -10.91
CA ILE A 55 1.42 -13.46 -12.06
C ILE A 55 0.61 -14.04 -13.22
N LEU A 56 0.87 -15.30 -13.58
CA LEU A 56 0.20 -15.95 -14.70
C LEU A 56 -1.30 -16.14 -14.44
N GLN A 57 -1.69 -16.52 -13.23
CA GLN A 57 -3.10 -16.64 -12.87
C GLN A 57 -3.82 -15.30 -13.00
N THR A 58 -3.21 -14.22 -12.51
CA THR A 58 -3.78 -12.86 -12.66
C THR A 58 -3.92 -12.48 -14.14
N ALA A 59 -2.95 -12.82 -14.98
CA ALA A 59 -3.03 -12.57 -16.41
C ALA A 59 -4.16 -13.37 -17.08
N VAL A 60 -4.26 -14.65 -16.81
CA VAL A 60 -5.32 -15.52 -17.32
C VAL A 60 -6.70 -15.04 -16.89
N ASP A 61 -6.86 -14.73 -15.59
CA ASP A 61 -8.15 -14.38 -15.01
C ASP A 61 -8.71 -13.06 -15.57
N ASN A 62 -7.85 -12.13 -15.95
CA ASN A 62 -8.27 -10.78 -16.35
C ASN A 62 -8.16 -10.51 -17.85
N TYR A 63 -7.37 -11.27 -18.61
CA TYR A 63 -7.10 -10.98 -20.02
C TYR A 63 -7.54 -12.08 -20.99
N VAL A 64 -7.73 -13.31 -20.52
CA VAL A 64 -8.32 -14.38 -21.35
C VAL A 64 -9.85 -14.30 -21.23
N THR A 65 -10.55 -14.19 -22.35
CA THR A 65 -12.00 -13.93 -22.37
C THR A 65 -12.85 -15.19 -22.28
N ASP A 66 -12.39 -16.31 -22.84
CA ASP A 66 -13.13 -17.57 -22.78
C ASP A 66 -13.02 -18.26 -21.42
N GLU A 67 -14.18 -18.50 -20.76
CA GLU A 67 -14.23 -19.05 -19.40
C GLU A 67 -13.73 -20.50 -19.33
N SER A 68 -14.02 -21.31 -20.35
CA SER A 68 -13.61 -22.72 -20.37
C SER A 68 -12.10 -22.85 -20.58
N GLU A 69 -11.54 -21.97 -21.41
CA GLU A 69 -10.10 -21.93 -21.66
C GLU A 69 -9.33 -21.32 -20.50
N ARG A 70 -9.94 -20.34 -19.79
CA ARG A 70 -9.40 -19.86 -18.50
C ARG A 70 -9.22 -20.98 -17.50
N GLU A 71 -10.23 -21.86 -17.37
CA GLU A 71 -10.14 -23.00 -16.46
C GLU A 71 -9.06 -23.99 -16.89
N ALA A 72 -8.98 -24.28 -18.19
CA ALA A 72 -7.91 -25.13 -18.75
C ALA A 72 -6.51 -24.53 -18.48
N LEU A 73 -6.32 -23.25 -18.72
CA LEU A 73 -5.06 -22.55 -18.42
C LEU A 73 -4.71 -22.58 -16.95
N ARG A 74 -5.67 -22.27 -16.04
CA ARG A 74 -5.45 -22.36 -14.59
C ARG A 74 -4.98 -23.74 -14.14
N ASN A 75 -5.53 -24.79 -14.73
CA ASN A 75 -5.14 -26.17 -14.43
C ASN A 75 -3.74 -26.50 -14.94
N ALA A 76 -3.29 -25.87 -16.02
CA ALA A 76 -1.96 -26.04 -16.60
C ALA A 76 -0.87 -25.21 -15.88
N LEU A 77 -1.23 -24.12 -15.17
CA LEU A 77 -0.27 -23.20 -14.54
C LEU A 77 0.73 -23.88 -13.59
N PRO A 78 0.38 -24.86 -12.75
CA PRO A 78 1.35 -25.53 -11.91
C PRO A 78 2.45 -26.24 -12.69
N ASP A 79 2.12 -26.87 -13.80
CA ASP A 79 3.08 -27.57 -14.67
C ASP A 79 3.94 -26.55 -15.44
N VAL A 80 3.35 -25.45 -15.90
CA VAL A 80 4.06 -24.31 -16.50
C VAL A 80 5.05 -23.71 -15.51
N ASP A 81 4.63 -23.42 -14.30
CA ASP A 81 5.51 -22.90 -13.24
C ASP A 81 6.66 -23.85 -12.93
N ALA A 82 6.39 -25.15 -12.80
CA ALA A 82 7.41 -26.16 -12.52
C ALA A 82 8.47 -26.25 -13.63
N ALA A 83 8.04 -26.27 -14.90
CA ALA A 83 8.93 -26.33 -16.06
C ALA A 83 9.80 -25.06 -16.18
N ILE A 84 9.21 -23.89 -15.95
CA ILE A 84 9.94 -22.63 -15.98
C ILE A 84 10.96 -22.56 -14.84
N ARG A 85 10.61 -22.96 -13.60
CA ARG A 85 11.53 -23.02 -12.46
C ARG A 85 12.70 -23.93 -12.70
N GLU A 86 12.50 -25.08 -13.35
CA GLU A 86 13.58 -25.99 -13.73
C GLU A 86 14.52 -25.34 -14.75
N THR A 87 13.97 -24.65 -15.76
CA THR A 87 14.75 -23.90 -16.73
C THR A 87 15.53 -22.77 -16.08
N MET A 88 14.91 -21.99 -15.18
CA MET A 88 15.57 -20.93 -14.41
C MET A 88 16.72 -21.47 -13.57
N ALA A 89 16.51 -22.57 -12.87
CA ALA A 89 17.54 -23.20 -12.03
C ALA A 89 18.74 -23.69 -12.88
N THR A 90 18.47 -24.24 -14.06
CA THR A 90 19.50 -24.74 -14.99
C THR A 90 20.28 -23.60 -15.64
N ASN A 91 19.60 -22.51 -15.99
CA ASN A 91 20.16 -21.36 -16.69
C ASN A 91 20.74 -20.28 -15.76
N ALA A 92 20.71 -20.49 -14.45
CA ALA A 92 21.15 -19.53 -13.42
C ALA A 92 22.53 -18.89 -13.67
N LYS A 93 23.41 -19.54 -14.43
CA LYS A 93 24.77 -19.07 -14.75
C LYS A 93 24.90 -18.50 -16.17
N LYS A 94 23.89 -18.63 -17.00
CA LYS A 94 23.93 -18.12 -18.38
C LYS A 94 23.52 -16.67 -18.41
N LYS A 95 24.24 -15.85 -19.18
CA LYS A 95 23.89 -14.44 -19.44
C LYS A 95 22.85 -14.28 -20.55
N GLU A 96 22.60 -15.31 -21.30
CA GLU A 96 21.68 -15.38 -22.44
C GLU A 96 20.71 -16.53 -22.20
N GLY A 97 19.44 -16.32 -22.50
CA GLY A 97 18.36 -17.30 -22.37
C GLY A 97 17.07 -16.74 -22.93
N GLU A 98 16.09 -17.59 -23.07
CA GLU A 98 14.75 -17.22 -23.49
C GLU A 98 14.09 -16.29 -22.46
N SER A 99 13.28 -15.36 -22.93
CA SER A 99 12.49 -14.50 -22.06
C SER A 99 11.42 -15.32 -21.33
N LEU A 100 10.93 -14.81 -20.20
CA LEU A 100 9.83 -15.47 -19.49
C LEU A 100 8.61 -15.67 -20.41
N ARG A 101 8.27 -14.68 -21.22
CA ARG A 101 7.22 -14.75 -22.23
C ARG A 101 7.43 -15.93 -23.19
N GLU A 102 8.62 -16.05 -23.78
CA GLU A 102 8.92 -17.14 -24.72
C GLU A 102 8.75 -18.53 -24.10
N LEU A 103 9.21 -18.69 -22.86
CA LEU A 103 9.06 -19.94 -22.12
C LEU A 103 7.60 -20.27 -21.82
N VAL A 104 6.82 -19.30 -21.30
CA VAL A 104 5.40 -19.48 -21.01
C VAL A 104 4.65 -19.84 -22.30
N MET A 105 4.84 -19.05 -23.34
CA MET A 105 4.12 -19.23 -24.61
C MET A 105 4.54 -20.49 -25.34
N GLY A 106 5.81 -20.91 -25.17
CA GLY A 106 6.30 -22.19 -25.71
C GLY A 106 5.58 -23.41 -25.14
N ILE A 107 5.10 -23.32 -23.90
CA ILE A 107 4.31 -24.38 -23.24
C ILE A 107 2.83 -24.21 -23.56
N VAL A 108 2.27 -23.02 -23.37
CA VAL A 108 0.83 -22.73 -23.54
C VAL A 108 0.35 -23.04 -24.96
N ARG A 109 1.12 -22.68 -25.98
CA ARG A 109 0.76 -22.94 -27.39
C ARG A 109 0.84 -24.41 -27.78
N GLN A 110 1.39 -25.29 -26.97
CA GLN A 110 1.41 -26.73 -27.16
C GLN A 110 0.25 -27.45 -26.48
N ASP A 111 -0.51 -26.77 -25.64
CA ASP A 111 -1.68 -27.33 -24.96
C ASP A 111 -2.85 -27.40 -25.95
N GLU A 112 -3.33 -28.61 -26.21
CA GLU A 112 -4.44 -28.87 -27.15
C GLU A 112 -5.79 -28.30 -26.63
N ASN A 113 -5.89 -27.95 -25.36
CA ASN A 113 -7.09 -27.40 -24.73
C ASN A 113 -7.16 -25.88 -24.81
N VAL A 114 -6.15 -25.23 -25.36
CA VAL A 114 -6.05 -23.74 -25.42
C VAL A 114 -6.10 -23.33 -26.91
N SER A 115 -7.07 -22.46 -27.25
CA SER A 115 -7.17 -21.89 -28.58
C SER A 115 -6.04 -20.91 -28.88
N GLN A 116 -5.78 -20.70 -30.16
CA GLN A 116 -4.83 -19.67 -30.58
C GLN A 116 -5.25 -18.28 -30.12
N GLU A 117 -6.55 -17.99 -30.09
CA GLU A 117 -7.08 -16.69 -29.65
C GLU A 117 -6.76 -16.43 -28.15
N SER A 118 -7.02 -17.39 -27.27
CA SER A 118 -6.71 -17.27 -25.85
C SER A 118 -5.21 -17.24 -25.56
N ALA A 119 -4.43 -18.00 -26.33
CA ALA A 119 -2.98 -17.94 -26.27
C ALA A 119 -2.46 -16.54 -26.69
N ASP A 120 -3.03 -15.95 -27.75
CA ASP A 120 -2.62 -14.61 -28.20
C ASP A 120 -3.07 -13.50 -27.23
N GLN A 121 -4.20 -13.65 -26.56
CA GLN A 121 -4.61 -12.73 -25.48
C GLN A 121 -3.62 -12.75 -24.30
N LEU A 122 -3.19 -13.95 -23.89
CA LEU A 122 -2.17 -14.09 -22.84
C LEU A 122 -0.81 -13.56 -23.29
N ASP A 123 -0.41 -13.84 -24.53
CA ASP A 123 0.85 -13.36 -25.09
C ASP A 123 0.90 -11.82 -25.12
N GLY A 124 -0.21 -11.18 -25.52
CA GLY A 124 -0.31 -9.72 -25.59
C GLY A 124 -0.06 -9.03 -24.25
N ILE A 125 -0.54 -9.57 -23.13
CA ILE A 125 -0.25 -9.00 -21.82
C ILE A 125 1.17 -9.32 -21.37
N LEU A 126 1.68 -10.53 -21.61
CA LEU A 126 3.04 -10.90 -21.23
C LEU A 126 4.10 -10.10 -21.98
N GLU A 127 3.79 -9.61 -23.19
CA GLU A 127 4.70 -8.79 -23.98
C GLU A 127 5.05 -7.47 -23.32
N ILE A 128 4.06 -6.83 -22.70
CA ILE A 128 4.24 -5.50 -22.08
C ILE A 128 4.68 -5.57 -20.62
N LEU A 129 4.59 -6.72 -19.97
CA LEU A 129 4.98 -6.84 -18.58
C LEU A 129 6.51 -6.83 -18.42
N PRO A 130 7.04 -6.02 -17.50
CA PRO A 130 8.48 -5.92 -17.25
C PRO A 130 8.98 -7.11 -16.43
N LEU A 131 8.89 -8.30 -17.00
CA LEU A 131 9.23 -9.57 -16.35
C LEU A 131 10.46 -10.20 -16.99
N SER A 132 11.38 -10.65 -16.17
CA SER A 132 12.48 -11.52 -16.59
C SER A 132 12.81 -12.55 -15.53
N TYR A 133 13.12 -13.75 -15.94
CA TYR A 133 13.54 -14.80 -15.04
C TYR A 133 15.05 -14.85 -14.84
N LEU A 134 15.83 -14.12 -15.67
CA LEU A 134 17.26 -14.42 -15.82
C LEU A 134 18.14 -13.98 -14.64
N LYS A 135 17.73 -12.98 -13.88
CA LYS A 135 18.70 -12.37 -12.94
C LYS A 135 18.16 -11.65 -11.72
N VAL A 136 17.19 -12.13 -11.01
CA VAL A 136 17.03 -11.56 -9.67
C VAL A 136 17.51 -12.55 -8.60
N PRO A 137 18.83 -12.67 -8.36
CA PRO A 137 19.38 -13.68 -7.47
C PRO A 137 18.84 -13.60 -6.06
N ALA A 138 18.50 -12.39 -5.60
CA ALA A 138 18.01 -12.15 -4.24
C ALA A 138 16.60 -12.71 -4.03
N ILE A 139 15.71 -12.55 -5.03
CA ILE A 139 14.30 -12.95 -4.94
C ILE A 139 14.11 -14.39 -5.40
N PHE A 140 14.81 -14.83 -6.44
CA PHE A 140 14.64 -16.18 -6.96
C PHE A 140 15.64 -17.15 -6.37
N PHE A 141 16.91 -17.05 -6.76
CA PHE A 141 17.89 -18.13 -6.48
C PHE A 141 18.18 -18.35 -5.02
N SER A 142 18.21 -17.33 -4.20
CA SER A 142 18.51 -17.49 -2.79
C SER A 142 17.35 -18.09 -2.01
N LEU A 143 16.12 -17.88 -2.44
CA LEU A 143 14.92 -18.50 -1.85
C LEU A 143 14.71 -19.90 -2.39
N GLU A 144 14.76 -20.09 -3.71
CA GLU A 144 14.58 -21.38 -4.40
C GLU A 144 15.61 -22.44 -3.95
N ARG A 145 16.83 -22.00 -3.62
CA ARG A 145 17.88 -22.88 -3.12
C ARG A 145 17.64 -23.38 -1.70
N LYS A 146 16.93 -22.58 -0.90
CA LYS A 146 16.56 -22.94 0.47
C LYS A 146 15.33 -23.83 0.50
N GLU A 147 14.36 -23.50 -0.32
CA GLU A 147 13.08 -24.19 -0.39
C GLU A 147 12.59 -24.15 -1.84
N LYS A 148 12.41 -25.33 -2.43
CA LYS A 148 11.93 -25.45 -3.82
C LYS A 148 10.52 -24.85 -3.93
N GLY A 149 10.32 -23.98 -4.89
CA GLY A 149 9.06 -23.25 -5.10
C GLY A 149 8.97 -21.90 -4.34
N ALA A 150 9.96 -21.55 -3.51
CA ALA A 150 9.94 -20.30 -2.75
C ALA A 150 10.44 -19.08 -3.53
N GLY A 151 11.13 -19.27 -4.66
CA GLY A 151 11.63 -18.18 -5.49
C GLY A 151 10.51 -17.43 -6.22
N GLY A 152 10.70 -16.12 -6.40
CA GLY A 152 9.76 -15.25 -7.09
C GLY A 152 10.42 -14.37 -8.15
N ILE A 153 9.61 -13.57 -8.80
CA ILE A 153 10.00 -12.60 -9.82
C ILE A 153 9.80 -11.20 -9.28
N PHE A 154 10.84 -10.39 -9.41
CA PHE A 154 10.81 -8.97 -9.07
C PHE A 154 10.60 -8.13 -10.33
N SER A 155 9.75 -7.12 -10.23
CA SER A 155 9.46 -6.20 -11.33
C SER A 155 9.41 -4.76 -10.86
N ILE A 156 9.86 -3.85 -11.71
CA ILE A 156 9.71 -2.40 -11.55
C ILE A 156 8.80 -1.92 -12.67
N PHE A 157 7.79 -1.15 -12.32
CA PHE A 157 6.90 -0.48 -13.25
C PHE A 157 7.22 1.00 -13.27
N VAL A 158 6.82 1.69 -14.32
CA VAL A 158 6.92 3.13 -14.41
C VAL A 158 5.51 3.70 -14.43
N SER A 159 5.20 4.64 -13.54
CA SER A 159 3.88 5.25 -13.48
C SER A 159 3.83 6.62 -14.17
N ASP A 160 2.60 7.13 -14.33
CA ASP A 160 2.32 8.48 -14.83
C ASP A 160 2.86 9.62 -13.93
N LEU A 161 3.27 9.30 -12.71
CA LEU A 161 3.96 10.24 -11.81
C LEU A 161 5.38 10.58 -12.28
N CYS A 162 5.96 9.81 -13.19
CA CYS A 162 7.32 10.04 -13.68
C CYS A 162 7.46 11.38 -14.39
N LYS A 163 8.49 12.15 -14.03
CA LYS A 163 8.83 13.45 -14.64
C LYS A 163 10.04 13.43 -15.57
N GLY A 164 10.59 12.26 -15.86
CA GLY A 164 11.74 12.12 -16.74
C GLY A 164 13.02 12.77 -16.20
N CYS A 165 13.22 12.83 -14.88
CA CYS A 165 14.37 13.51 -14.27
C CYS A 165 15.68 12.73 -14.38
N GLY A 166 15.66 11.44 -14.72
CA GLY A 166 16.84 10.60 -14.91
C GLY A 166 17.54 10.08 -13.66
N LEU A 167 17.16 10.52 -12.44
CA LEU A 167 17.83 10.10 -11.19
C LEU A 167 17.87 8.58 -11.00
N CYS A 168 16.79 7.89 -11.36
CA CYS A 168 16.74 6.43 -11.23
C CYS A 168 17.73 5.72 -12.17
N VAL A 169 18.03 6.30 -13.31
CA VAL A 169 19.05 5.80 -14.26
C VAL A 169 20.45 6.09 -13.74
N GLU A 170 20.68 7.29 -13.19
CA GLU A 170 21.93 7.64 -12.54
C GLU A 170 22.26 6.70 -11.37
N GLU A 171 21.31 6.44 -10.49
CA GLU A 171 21.45 5.50 -9.37
C GLU A 171 21.62 4.04 -9.83
N CYS A 172 21.02 3.67 -10.96
CA CYS A 172 21.20 2.33 -11.54
C CYS A 172 22.63 2.12 -12.06
N GLY A 173 23.27 3.18 -12.55
CA GLY A 173 24.65 3.20 -12.99
C GLY A 173 25.02 2.11 -13.99
N ASP A 174 26.14 1.43 -13.76
CA ASP A 174 26.70 0.41 -14.65
C ASP A 174 25.84 -0.84 -14.81
N HIS A 175 24.78 -1.00 -14.00
CA HIS A 175 23.85 -2.14 -14.15
C HIS A 175 23.00 -2.04 -15.41
N ASN A 176 22.71 -0.81 -15.87
CA ASN A 176 21.89 -0.56 -17.06
C ASN A 176 20.53 -1.28 -17.02
N ALA A 177 19.96 -1.46 -15.82
CA ALA A 177 18.60 -2.01 -15.68
C ALA A 177 17.53 -0.94 -15.92
N LEU A 178 17.90 0.34 -15.90
CA LEU A 178 17.05 1.46 -16.28
C LEU A 178 17.83 2.34 -17.27
N VAL A 179 17.19 2.68 -18.38
CA VAL A 179 17.77 3.55 -19.43
C VAL A 179 16.70 4.55 -19.85
N MET A 180 17.07 5.83 -20.02
CA MET A 180 16.14 6.82 -20.55
C MET A 180 15.87 6.55 -22.02
N VAL A 181 14.60 6.53 -22.41
CA VAL A 181 14.13 6.42 -23.79
C VAL A 181 13.19 7.58 -24.10
N GLU A 182 12.98 7.88 -25.38
CA GLU A 182 12.01 8.88 -25.82
C GLU A 182 10.60 8.54 -25.33
N ASP A 183 9.89 9.54 -24.83
CA ASP A 183 8.52 9.41 -24.31
C ASP A 183 7.52 9.43 -25.47
N THR A 184 7.31 8.26 -26.10
CA THR A 184 6.36 8.11 -27.22
C THR A 184 4.96 7.71 -26.75
N GLU A 185 3.95 7.94 -27.57
CA GLU A 185 2.57 7.54 -27.27
C GLU A 185 2.45 6.02 -27.11
N GLU A 186 3.16 5.25 -27.94
CA GLU A 186 3.18 3.79 -27.87
C GLU A 186 3.76 3.31 -26.55
N TYR A 187 4.92 3.85 -26.15
CA TYR A 187 5.56 3.46 -24.90
C TYR A 187 4.74 3.89 -23.68
N ASN A 188 4.07 5.03 -23.74
CA ASN A 188 3.14 5.44 -22.69
C ASN A 188 1.95 4.50 -22.56
N ALA A 189 1.40 4.00 -23.67
CA ALA A 189 0.33 3.01 -23.64
C ALA A 189 0.79 1.68 -22.99
N GLU A 190 2.00 1.21 -23.30
CA GLU A 190 2.62 0.04 -22.65
C GLU A 190 2.75 0.26 -21.12
N ILE A 191 3.27 1.39 -20.69
CA ILE A 191 3.43 1.75 -19.27
C ILE A 191 2.09 1.75 -18.55
N ILE A 192 1.06 2.35 -19.13
CA ILE A 192 -0.28 2.42 -18.55
C ILE A 192 -0.83 1.00 -18.38
N SER A 193 -0.81 0.20 -19.43
CA SER A 193 -1.32 -1.18 -19.40
C SER A 193 -0.56 -2.05 -18.41
N ALA A 194 0.78 -1.92 -18.33
CA ALA A 194 1.58 -2.64 -17.34
C ALA A 194 1.24 -2.21 -15.90
N THR A 195 1.02 -0.92 -15.68
CA THR A 195 0.63 -0.39 -14.36
C THR A 195 -0.79 -0.81 -13.97
N GLU A 196 -1.71 -0.87 -14.91
CA GLU A 196 -3.07 -1.39 -14.69
C GLU A 196 -3.03 -2.87 -14.29
N PHE A 197 -2.25 -3.68 -14.99
CA PHE A 197 -2.03 -5.07 -14.60
C PHE A 197 -1.44 -5.19 -13.19
N MET A 198 -0.43 -4.37 -12.88
CA MET A 198 0.17 -4.36 -11.55
C MET A 198 -0.86 -4.15 -10.43
N LYS A 199 -1.85 -3.29 -10.66
CA LYS A 199 -2.92 -3.01 -9.69
C LYS A 199 -3.85 -4.21 -9.44
N LEU A 200 -3.89 -5.18 -10.34
CA LEU A 200 -4.64 -6.42 -10.18
C LEU A 200 -3.91 -7.45 -9.32
N LEU A 201 -2.58 -7.33 -9.18
CA LEU A 201 -1.78 -8.23 -8.36
C LEU A 201 -1.99 -7.94 -6.87
N PRO A 202 -1.94 -8.98 -6.01
CA PRO A 202 -1.95 -8.78 -4.56
C PRO A 202 -0.70 -8.03 -4.09
N ASP A 203 -0.66 -7.60 -2.84
CA ASP A 203 0.57 -7.08 -2.24
C ASP A 203 1.68 -8.15 -2.23
N THR A 204 2.93 -7.72 -2.30
CA THR A 204 4.09 -8.61 -2.23
C THR A 204 4.05 -9.47 -0.96
N ASP A 205 4.20 -10.78 -1.13
CA ASP A 205 4.19 -11.75 -0.03
C ASP A 205 5.31 -11.48 0.98
N GLN A 206 5.02 -11.68 2.27
CA GLN A 206 5.95 -11.47 3.38
C GLN A 206 7.28 -12.22 3.22
N ARG A 207 7.28 -13.38 2.56
CA ARG A 207 8.50 -14.18 2.30
C ARG A 207 9.56 -13.44 1.48
N PHE A 208 9.14 -12.47 0.64
CA PHE A 208 10.05 -11.66 -0.17
C PHE A 208 10.56 -10.42 0.57
N LEU A 209 9.84 -9.96 1.59
CA LEU A 209 10.15 -8.72 2.32
C LEU A 209 11.26 -8.92 3.36
N GLY A 210 11.37 -10.11 3.93
CA GLY A 210 12.16 -10.37 5.13
C GLY A 210 11.34 -10.13 6.41
N LYS A 211 11.83 -10.57 7.55
CA LYS A 211 11.14 -10.46 8.83
C LYS A 211 11.55 -9.21 9.60
N TYR A 212 10.58 -8.54 10.19
CA TYR A 212 10.76 -7.26 10.88
C TYR A 212 10.91 -7.34 12.38
N ASN A 213 10.36 -8.40 13.01
CA ASN A 213 10.28 -8.42 14.45
C ASN A 213 11.36 -9.32 15.03
N ASN A 214 11.86 -8.91 16.18
CA ASN A 214 12.81 -9.67 16.98
C ASN A 214 12.20 -10.90 17.67
N GLU A 215 10.91 -11.20 17.41
CA GLU A 215 10.20 -12.30 18.08
C GLU A 215 10.59 -13.69 17.57
N THR A 216 11.22 -13.77 16.39
CA THR A 216 11.79 -15.01 15.87
C THR A 216 13.17 -14.75 15.27
N PRO A 217 14.20 -14.55 16.10
CA PRO A 217 15.51 -14.10 15.65
C PRO A 217 16.28 -15.13 14.80
N GLU A 218 16.01 -16.40 15.00
CA GLU A 218 16.86 -17.48 14.45
C GLU A 218 16.63 -17.75 12.96
N ASP A 219 15.47 -17.40 12.41
CA ASP A 219 15.11 -17.60 11.00
C ASP A 219 14.99 -16.30 10.19
N SER A 220 15.28 -15.17 10.81
CA SER A 220 15.05 -13.89 10.16
C SER A 220 16.24 -13.42 9.34
N ARG A 221 16.07 -13.30 8.01
CA ARG A 221 16.84 -12.31 7.27
C ARG A 221 16.53 -10.94 7.89
N PRO A 222 17.54 -10.13 8.25
CA PRO A 222 17.27 -8.74 8.52
C PRO A 222 16.56 -8.16 7.30
N ALA A 223 15.35 -7.65 7.48
CA ALA A 223 14.65 -6.99 6.41
C ALA A 223 15.46 -5.78 6.00
N ALA A 224 15.89 -5.74 4.76
CA ALA A 224 16.32 -4.48 4.20
C ALA A 224 15.09 -3.58 4.17
N TRP A 225 15.13 -2.41 4.81
CA TRP A 225 14.01 -1.47 4.83
C TRP A 225 13.48 -1.17 3.42
N ARG A 226 14.33 -1.22 2.40
CA ARG A 226 13.99 -1.05 0.98
C ARG A 226 12.98 -2.09 0.50
N ASN A 227 13.03 -3.32 0.97
CA ASN A 227 12.09 -4.37 0.56
C ASN A 227 10.63 -4.02 0.89
N HIS A 228 10.42 -3.12 1.87
CA HIS A 228 9.09 -2.65 2.21
C HIS A 228 8.47 -1.77 1.16
N MET A 229 9.28 -1.20 0.29
CA MET A 229 8.80 -0.46 -0.87
C MET A 229 8.15 -1.36 -1.93
N MET A 230 8.30 -2.69 -1.82
CA MET A 230 7.56 -3.66 -2.63
C MET A 230 6.11 -3.87 -2.17
N VAL A 231 5.70 -3.29 -1.05
CA VAL A 231 4.30 -3.26 -0.62
C VAL A 231 3.69 -1.96 -1.12
N ASN A 232 2.69 -2.06 -2.00
CA ASN A 232 2.12 -0.92 -2.69
C ASN A 232 1.71 0.21 -1.74
N ARG A 233 0.99 -0.09 -0.66
CA ARG A 233 0.57 0.93 0.31
C ARG A 233 1.73 1.67 0.97
N ASN A 234 2.87 0.99 1.20
CA ASN A 234 4.05 1.62 1.79
C ASN A 234 4.71 2.56 0.79
N TYR A 235 4.75 2.14 -0.48
CA TYR A 235 5.28 2.96 -1.55
C TYR A 235 4.36 4.15 -1.84
N ASP A 236 3.06 3.92 -1.94
CA ASP A 236 2.04 4.97 -2.14
C ASP A 236 2.04 6.00 -0.99
N ALA A 237 2.42 5.58 0.23
CA ALA A 237 2.57 6.46 1.38
C ALA A 237 3.63 7.55 1.19
N LEU A 238 4.53 7.38 0.24
CA LEU A 238 5.57 8.35 -0.12
C LEU A 238 5.10 9.36 -1.17
N THR A 239 3.92 9.18 -1.76
CA THR A 239 3.41 10.05 -2.81
C THR A 239 3.32 11.50 -2.34
N SER A 240 3.83 12.39 -3.15
CA SER A 240 3.75 13.83 -2.95
C SER A 240 3.27 14.54 -4.22
N GLY A 241 3.03 15.84 -4.15
CA GLY A 241 2.51 16.62 -5.28
C GLY A 241 3.43 16.61 -6.49
N ASP A 242 2.82 16.75 -7.66
CA ASP A 242 3.48 16.72 -8.97
C ASP A 242 3.94 18.09 -9.48
N GLY A 243 3.58 19.18 -8.78
CA GLY A 243 3.96 20.54 -9.16
C GLY A 243 5.41 20.95 -8.90
N ALA A 244 6.22 20.09 -8.28
CA ALA A 244 7.63 20.38 -7.99
C ALA A 244 8.56 20.20 -9.21
N CYS A 245 9.81 20.62 -9.06
CA CYS A 245 10.85 20.41 -10.06
C CYS A 245 11.09 18.92 -10.33
N ALA A 246 11.43 18.57 -11.55
CA ALA A 246 11.97 17.26 -11.87
C ALA A 246 13.25 17.02 -11.04
N GLY A 247 13.35 15.85 -10.37
CA GLY A 247 14.49 15.58 -9.49
C GLY A 247 14.48 16.36 -8.16
N CYS A 248 13.31 16.73 -7.63
CA CYS A 248 13.18 17.52 -6.40
C CYS A 248 13.86 16.86 -5.20
N GLY A 249 14.87 17.51 -4.61
CA GLY A 249 15.62 17.00 -3.46
C GLY A 249 14.85 17.07 -2.13
N GLU A 250 13.80 17.87 -2.01
CA GLU A 250 12.99 17.95 -0.78
C GLU A 250 12.07 16.74 -0.60
N LYS A 251 11.54 16.18 -1.69
CA LYS A 251 10.64 15.04 -1.64
C LYS A 251 11.26 13.79 -0.99
N PRO A 252 12.51 13.36 -1.28
CA PRO A 252 13.16 12.25 -0.57
C PRO A 252 13.29 12.47 0.94
N VAL A 253 13.47 13.72 1.38
CA VAL A 253 13.47 14.05 2.82
C VAL A 253 12.08 13.82 3.41
N LEU A 254 11.04 14.27 2.72
CA LEU A 254 9.66 14.01 3.13
C LEU A 254 9.36 12.51 3.18
N HIS A 255 9.82 11.74 2.19
CA HIS A 255 9.71 10.27 2.17
C HIS A 255 10.34 9.64 3.40
N SER A 256 11.53 10.10 3.80
CA SER A 256 12.21 9.59 4.99
C SER A 256 11.40 9.87 6.27
N ILE A 257 10.86 11.08 6.40
CA ILE A 257 10.02 11.47 7.55
C ILE A 257 8.75 10.61 7.60
N ALA A 258 8.05 10.49 6.47
CA ALA A 258 6.83 9.69 6.37
C ALA A 258 7.11 8.22 6.71
N SER A 259 8.18 7.62 6.15
CA SER A 259 8.55 6.24 6.40
C SER A 259 8.89 5.96 7.86
N VAL A 260 9.65 6.84 8.50
CA VAL A 260 10.01 6.69 9.91
C VAL A 260 8.76 6.82 10.80
N THR A 261 7.91 7.80 10.52
CA THR A 261 6.67 8.01 11.27
C THR A 261 5.74 6.80 11.15
N GLU A 262 5.53 6.30 9.94
CA GLU A 262 4.74 5.08 9.69
C GLU A 262 5.32 3.87 10.43
N ALA A 263 6.62 3.64 10.34
CA ALA A 263 7.27 2.51 10.98
C ALA A 263 7.12 2.51 12.51
N TYR A 264 7.16 3.69 13.14
CA TYR A 264 7.01 3.82 14.59
C TYR A 264 5.55 3.81 15.03
N MET A 265 4.69 4.55 14.35
CA MET A 265 3.32 4.78 14.81
C MET A 265 2.35 3.68 14.42
N ARG A 266 2.52 3.06 13.26
CA ARG A 266 1.60 2.04 12.76
C ARG A 266 1.45 0.85 13.71
N PRO A 267 2.53 0.24 14.22
CA PRO A 267 2.41 -0.84 15.22
C PRO A 267 1.71 -0.42 16.50
N VAL A 268 1.88 0.84 16.93
CA VAL A 268 1.20 1.39 18.11
C VAL A 268 -0.31 1.47 17.89
N TYR A 269 -0.74 1.94 16.72
CA TYR A 269 -2.15 2.02 16.33
C TYR A 269 -2.79 0.63 16.24
N HIS A 270 -2.10 -0.34 15.64
CA HIS A 270 -2.60 -1.71 15.54
C HIS A 270 -2.73 -2.37 16.93
N LYS A 271 -1.73 -2.22 17.80
CA LYS A 271 -1.80 -2.70 19.19
C LYS A 271 -2.94 -2.03 19.98
N LYS A 272 -3.20 -0.74 19.72
CA LYS A 272 -4.35 -0.05 20.30
C LYS A 272 -5.66 -0.66 19.80
N ALA A 273 -5.80 -0.90 18.49
CA ALA A 273 -6.98 -1.55 17.93
C ALA A 273 -7.24 -2.92 18.55
N ASP A 274 -6.21 -3.75 18.67
CA ASP A 274 -6.32 -5.07 19.29
C ASP A 274 -6.81 -4.99 20.75
N ARG A 275 -6.27 -4.03 21.53
CA ARG A 275 -6.75 -3.78 22.91
C ARG A 275 -8.18 -3.28 22.96
N LEU A 276 -8.59 -2.42 22.03
CA LEU A 276 -9.97 -1.93 21.93
C LEU A 276 -10.92 -3.08 21.61
N THR A 277 -10.54 -3.96 20.68
CA THR A 277 -11.32 -5.16 20.32
C THR A 277 -11.49 -6.11 21.50
N GLN A 278 -10.44 -6.32 22.28
CA GLN A 278 -10.51 -7.14 23.51
C GLN A 278 -11.47 -6.52 24.54
N LYS A 279 -11.36 -5.19 24.78
CA LYS A 279 -12.27 -4.47 25.67
C LYS A 279 -13.72 -4.53 25.19
N LEU A 280 -13.93 -4.36 23.86
CA LEU A 280 -15.24 -4.48 23.24
C LEU A 280 -15.88 -5.86 23.50
N ALA A 281 -15.11 -6.94 23.33
CA ALA A 281 -15.59 -8.30 23.60
C ALA A 281 -16.01 -8.46 25.06
N LEU A 282 -15.21 -7.96 26.01
CA LEU A 282 -15.54 -8.00 27.44
C LEU A 282 -16.81 -7.21 27.76
N LEU A 283 -16.95 -6.00 27.22
CA LEU A 283 -18.13 -5.17 27.48
C LEU A 283 -19.39 -5.73 26.84
N LYS A 284 -19.31 -6.30 25.63
CA LYS A 284 -20.45 -6.99 25.01
C LYS A 284 -20.90 -8.21 25.81
N GLN A 285 -19.99 -8.90 26.49
CA GLN A 285 -20.29 -10.10 27.26
C GLN A 285 -20.81 -9.78 28.68
N ASP A 286 -20.20 -8.83 29.37
CA ASP A 286 -20.40 -8.64 30.83
C ASP A 286 -20.47 -7.17 31.26
N GLY A 287 -20.62 -6.24 30.35
CA GLY A 287 -20.49 -4.80 30.62
C GLY A 287 -21.50 -4.28 31.64
N VAL A 288 -22.76 -4.70 31.58
CA VAL A 288 -23.80 -4.29 32.53
C VAL A 288 -23.49 -4.78 33.93
N ASN A 289 -23.15 -6.07 34.09
CA ASN A 289 -22.79 -6.65 35.38
C ASN A 289 -21.54 -5.97 35.99
N LEU A 290 -20.58 -5.57 35.14
CA LEU A 290 -19.41 -4.82 35.61
C LEU A 290 -19.78 -3.43 36.15
N LEU A 291 -20.78 -2.76 35.55
CA LEU A 291 -21.30 -1.50 36.04
C LEU A 291 -22.10 -1.65 37.32
N GLU A 292 -22.95 -2.65 37.43
CA GLU A 292 -23.68 -2.98 38.67
C GLU A 292 -22.71 -3.22 39.84
N LYS A 293 -21.67 -4.01 39.57
CA LYS A 293 -20.61 -4.26 40.57
C LYS A 293 -19.86 -2.97 40.95
N LEU A 294 -19.54 -2.11 39.99
CA LEU A 294 -18.91 -0.81 40.26
C LEU A 294 -19.84 0.09 41.09
N ALA A 295 -21.15 0.07 40.83
CA ALA A 295 -22.12 0.83 41.58
C ALA A 295 -22.22 0.37 43.04
N GLU A 296 -22.04 -0.92 43.34
CA GLU A 296 -21.99 -1.48 44.67
C GLU A 296 -20.67 -1.20 45.38
N GLU A 297 -19.52 -1.42 44.71
CA GLU A 297 -18.19 -1.31 45.30
C GLU A 297 -17.70 0.15 45.43
N ASP A 298 -17.98 1.00 44.42
CA ASP A 298 -17.60 2.41 44.39
C ASP A 298 -18.66 3.30 43.73
N PRO A 299 -19.75 3.62 44.50
CA PRO A 299 -20.86 4.43 44.00
C PRO A 299 -20.43 5.82 43.47
N LYS A 300 -19.36 6.36 44.02
CA LYS A 300 -18.85 7.68 43.63
C LYS A 300 -18.22 7.65 42.22
N SER A 301 -17.39 6.66 41.96
CA SER A 301 -16.78 6.47 40.66
C SER A 301 -17.85 6.09 39.62
N TYR A 302 -18.81 5.23 39.96
CA TYR A 302 -19.93 4.92 39.11
C TYR A 302 -20.75 6.15 38.71
N GLY A 303 -21.17 6.97 39.71
CA GLY A 303 -21.95 8.19 39.44
C GLY A 303 -21.17 9.22 38.61
N THR A 304 -19.86 9.32 38.81
CA THR A 304 -19.01 10.19 37.99
C THR A 304 -18.92 9.69 36.55
N TRP A 305 -18.66 8.40 36.38
CA TRP A 305 -18.60 7.77 35.08
C TRP A 305 -19.92 7.91 34.32
N LYS A 306 -21.04 7.58 34.95
CA LYS A 306 -22.37 7.63 34.34
C LYS A 306 -22.70 9.03 33.85
N ARG A 307 -22.41 10.07 34.67
CA ARG A 307 -22.62 11.47 34.28
C ARG A 307 -21.79 11.87 33.08
N ILE A 308 -20.50 11.46 33.00
CA ILE A 308 -19.63 11.78 31.88
C ILE A 308 -20.16 11.11 30.60
N VAL A 309 -20.49 9.81 30.67
CA VAL A 309 -20.98 9.08 29.50
C VAL A 309 -22.32 9.64 29.03
N SER A 310 -23.27 9.90 29.94
CA SER A 310 -24.54 10.52 29.58
C SER A 310 -24.34 11.88 28.89
N HIS A 311 -23.44 12.71 29.40
CA HIS A 311 -23.14 14.02 28.80
C HIS A 311 -22.54 13.88 27.39
N VAL A 312 -21.59 12.96 27.20
CA VAL A 312 -20.98 12.72 25.88
C VAL A 312 -21.99 12.16 24.89
N VAL A 313 -22.82 11.21 25.31
CA VAL A 313 -23.85 10.59 24.45
C VAL A 313 -24.90 11.63 24.06
N MET A 314 -25.36 12.47 24.98
CA MET A 314 -26.30 13.57 24.68
C MET A 314 -25.69 14.62 23.77
N GLY A 315 -24.40 14.96 23.95
CA GLY A 315 -23.68 15.91 23.09
C GLY A 315 -23.47 15.38 21.66
N LEU A 316 -23.30 14.08 21.48
CA LEU A 316 -23.19 13.44 20.17
C LEU A 316 -24.55 13.24 19.46
N GLY A 317 -25.66 13.22 20.22
CA GLY A 317 -27.03 13.07 19.70
C GLY A 317 -27.59 14.30 18.98
N GLY A 318 -26.90 15.45 19.03
CA GLY A 318 -27.34 16.69 18.40
C GLY A 318 -27.24 16.76 16.88
N ASP A 319 -26.52 15.84 16.24
CA ASP A 319 -26.24 15.84 14.78
C ASP A 319 -26.42 14.45 14.14
N SER A 320 -27.17 13.55 14.79
CA SER A 320 -27.29 12.17 14.32
C SER A 320 -28.37 11.99 13.27
N THR A 321 -27.99 11.35 12.17
CA THR A 321 -28.87 10.61 11.28
C THR A 321 -29.80 9.67 12.07
N GLU A 322 -31.00 9.46 11.58
CA GLU A 322 -32.20 8.85 12.19
C GLU A 322 -32.03 7.49 12.96
N ASP A 323 -30.83 6.90 12.98
CA ASP A 323 -30.62 5.52 13.49
C ASP A 323 -30.20 5.39 14.97
N THR A 324 -29.95 6.49 15.68
CA THR A 324 -29.60 6.45 17.11
C THR A 324 -30.54 7.30 17.96
N GLN A 325 -31.78 6.89 18.10
CA GLN A 325 -32.65 7.41 19.16
C GLN A 325 -32.29 6.73 20.49
N ILE A 326 -31.31 7.32 21.20
CA ILE A 326 -31.07 6.96 22.60
C ILE A 326 -32.24 7.50 23.41
N ARG A 327 -33.01 6.62 24.05
CA ARG A 327 -34.08 6.99 24.94
C ARG A 327 -33.50 7.39 26.28
N HIS A 328 -33.86 8.56 26.76
CA HIS A 328 -33.53 9.03 28.09
C HIS A 328 -34.64 8.65 29.06
N ASP A 329 -34.28 8.39 30.31
CA ASP A 329 -35.25 8.31 31.38
C ASP A 329 -35.88 9.70 31.69
N GLU A 330 -36.87 9.75 32.54
CA GLU A 330 -37.56 11.00 32.90
C GLU A 330 -36.66 12.06 33.52
N HIS A 331 -35.42 11.72 33.88
CA HIS A 331 -34.41 12.58 34.48
C HIS A 331 -33.25 12.95 33.53
N GLY A 332 -33.32 12.54 32.28
CA GLY A 332 -32.27 12.80 31.28
C GLY A 332 -31.00 11.96 31.47
N GLU A 333 -31.07 10.87 32.21
CA GLU A 333 -29.98 9.89 32.33
C GLU A 333 -30.24 8.70 31.41
N ILE A 334 -29.15 8.18 30.82
CA ILE A 334 -29.20 6.96 30.02
C ILE A 334 -29.14 5.72 30.94
N SER A 335 -29.76 4.65 30.53
CA SER A 335 -29.62 3.35 31.23
C SER A 335 -28.22 2.78 31.10
N ASP A 336 -27.83 1.88 32.00
CA ASP A 336 -26.51 1.23 31.94
C ASP A 336 -26.33 0.40 30.67
N SER A 337 -27.39 -0.22 30.19
CA SER A 337 -27.38 -0.95 28.90
C SER A 337 -27.08 -0.02 27.73
N GLU A 338 -27.79 1.12 27.64
CA GLU A 338 -27.58 2.13 26.60
C GLU A 338 -26.16 2.74 26.68
N ALA A 339 -25.68 2.97 27.90
CA ALA A 339 -24.32 3.47 28.10
C ALA A 339 -23.27 2.47 27.60
N ILE A 340 -23.42 1.18 27.90
CA ILE A 340 -22.53 0.12 27.41
C ILE A 340 -22.62 -0.01 25.90
N GLU A 341 -23.81 0.02 25.32
CA GLU A 341 -24.01 -0.04 23.86
C GLU A 341 -23.31 1.14 23.16
N ALA A 342 -23.48 2.36 23.66
CA ALA A 342 -22.83 3.53 23.11
C ALA A 342 -21.29 3.42 23.17
N ILE A 343 -20.74 2.93 24.29
CA ILE A 343 -19.29 2.71 24.41
C ILE A 343 -18.83 1.62 23.44
N CYS A 344 -19.59 0.53 23.32
CA CYS A 344 -19.25 -0.53 22.37
C CYS A 344 -19.17 -0.02 20.94
N LEU A 345 -20.11 0.82 20.50
CA LEU A 345 -20.07 1.47 19.18
C LEU A 345 -18.83 2.34 18.99
N VAL A 346 -18.45 3.12 19.99
CA VAL A 346 -17.23 3.95 19.94
C VAL A 346 -15.99 3.07 19.84
N LEU A 347 -15.89 2.03 20.69
CA LEU A 347 -14.74 1.12 20.69
C LEU A 347 -14.61 0.37 19.36
N GLU A 348 -15.72 -0.08 18.79
CA GLU A 348 -15.76 -0.76 17.49
C GLU A 348 -15.29 0.17 16.37
N ARG A 349 -15.82 1.39 16.33
CA ARG A 349 -15.43 2.42 15.36
C ARG A 349 -13.95 2.79 15.48
N GLU A 350 -13.46 2.98 16.71
CA GLU A 350 -12.07 3.30 16.96
C GLU A 350 -11.13 2.15 16.60
N ALA A 351 -11.49 0.91 16.92
CA ALA A 351 -10.74 -0.27 16.50
C ALA A 351 -10.66 -0.37 14.98
N PHE A 352 -11.80 -0.18 14.30
CA PHE A 352 -11.86 -0.13 12.85
C PHE A 352 -10.98 0.98 12.27
N ASN A 353 -11.10 2.19 12.79
CA ASN A 353 -10.32 3.33 12.32
C ASN A 353 -8.80 3.12 12.45
N HIS A 354 -8.37 2.47 13.53
CA HIS A 354 -6.95 2.26 13.79
C HIS A 354 -6.31 1.11 12.99
N LYS A 355 -7.10 0.18 12.47
CA LYS A 355 -6.56 -1.04 11.82
C LYS A 355 -7.17 -1.35 10.46
N ASN A 356 -8.49 -1.23 10.33
CA ASN A 356 -9.22 -1.75 9.18
C ASN A 356 -9.68 -0.67 8.18
N LEU A 357 -9.62 0.61 8.57
CA LEU A 357 -9.92 1.71 7.65
C LEU A 357 -8.96 1.66 6.46
N GLN A 358 -9.47 1.99 5.27
CA GLN A 358 -8.75 1.95 4.00
C GLN A 358 -8.44 0.52 3.49
N SER A 359 -9.25 -0.46 3.91
CA SER A 359 -9.26 -1.75 3.21
C SER A 359 -9.83 -1.55 1.80
N LEU A 360 -9.06 -1.91 0.79
CA LEU A 360 -9.47 -1.92 -0.60
C LEU A 360 -9.31 -3.35 -1.13
N ASP A 361 -10.16 -3.73 -2.07
CA ASP A 361 -10.25 -5.01 -2.76
C ASP A 361 -9.01 -5.93 -2.66
N GLY A 362 -9.02 -6.84 -1.68
CA GLY A 362 -7.95 -7.81 -1.46
C GLY A 362 -6.65 -7.26 -0.82
N ARG A 363 -6.51 -5.95 -0.65
CA ARG A 363 -5.37 -5.34 0.05
C ARG A 363 -5.60 -5.29 1.56
N LEU A 364 -4.53 -5.51 2.31
CA LEU A 364 -4.58 -5.39 3.76
C LEU A 364 -4.90 -3.95 4.17
N ALA A 365 -5.88 -3.80 5.04
CA ALA A 365 -6.20 -2.52 5.64
C ALA A 365 -5.02 -1.99 6.47
N ASN A 366 -4.82 -0.68 6.46
CA ASN A 366 -3.73 -0.04 7.18
C ASN A 366 -4.20 0.88 8.32
N GLY A 367 -5.49 1.14 8.40
CA GLY A 367 -6.07 2.08 9.34
C GLY A 367 -5.94 3.54 8.89
N MET A 368 -6.39 4.46 9.73
CA MET A 368 -6.31 5.88 9.47
C MET A 368 -4.86 6.38 9.44
N SER A 369 -4.65 7.56 8.87
CA SER A 369 -3.34 8.20 8.86
C SER A 369 -2.78 8.37 10.27
N VAL A 370 -1.49 8.05 10.44
CA VAL A 370 -0.79 8.15 11.73
C VAL A 370 -0.07 9.49 11.90
N MET A 371 -0.17 10.35 10.89
CA MET A 371 0.43 11.69 10.90
C MET A 371 -0.45 12.68 10.14
N ALA A 372 -0.26 13.93 10.40
CA ALA A 372 -0.70 15.05 9.59
C ALA A 372 0.47 16.01 9.39
N MET A 373 0.48 16.76 8.31
CA MET A 373 1.56 17.68 8.01
C MET A 373 1.03 19.05 7.64
N GLY A 374 1.73 20.08 8.06
CA GLY A 374 1.48 21.47 7.67
C GLY A 374 2.69 22.05 6.97
N ALA A 375 2.45 22.84 5.95
CA ALA A 375 3.47 23.56 5.22
C ALA A 375 3.03 24.99 4.90
N HIS A 376 3.99 25.87 4.79
CA HIS A 376 3.75 27.23 4.32
C HIS A 376 4.86 27.70 3.38
N THR A 377 4.47 28.45 2.36
CA THR A 377 5.33 29.10 1.36
C THR A 377 6.42 28.22 0.71
N GLY A 378 7.04 28.71 -0.34
CA GLY A 378 8.14 28.02 -1.02
C GLY A 378 7.75 26.71 -1.70
N CYS A 379 8.69 25.80 -1.82
CA CYS A 379 8.53 24.51 -2.50
C CYS A 379 7.49 23.61 -1.85
N ASN A 380 7.32 23.71 -0.52
CA ASN A 380 6.33 22.93 0.22
C ASN A 380 4.90 23.16 -0.29
N THR A 381 4.55 24.38 -0.66
CA THR A 381 3.23 24.69 -1.21
C THR A 381 3.04 24.14 -2.62
N VAL A 382 4.13 24.00 -3.36
CA VAL A 382 4.11 23.50 -4.75
C VAL A 382 3.90 21.99 -4.77
N TYR A 383 4.73 21.22 -4.07
CA TYR A 383 4.55 19.76 -4.04
C TYR A 383 3.39 19.30 -3.12
N GLY A 384 2.88 20.18 -2.28
CA GLY A 384 1.67 19.96 -1.50
C GLY A 384 0.38 20.05 -2.34
N SER A 385 0.48 20.45 -3.60
CA SER A 385 -0.61 20.66 -4.55
C SER A 385 -1.59 21.79 -4.16
N THR A 386 -2.41 22.18 -5.13
CA THR A 386 -3.40 23.25 -4.92
C THR A 386 -4.66 22.69 -4.27
N PRO A 387 -5.18 23.30 -3.19
CA PRO A 387 -6.47 22.91 -2.63
C PRO A 387 -7.58 22.86 -3.71
N PRO A 388 -8.49 21.89 -3.68
CA PRO A 388 -8.70 20.87 -2.61
C PRO A 388 -7.92 19.56 -2.80
N ASN A 389 -7.00 19.49 -3.74
CA ASN A 389 -6.28 18.26 -4.07
C ASN A 389 -5.11 18.04 -3.11
N ASN A 390 -5.17 16.96 -2.34
CA ASN A 390 -4.08 16.49 -1.50
C ASN A 390 -3.55 15.16 -2.05
N PRO A 391 -2.34 15.11 -2.63
CA PRO A 391 -1.75 13.87 -3.14
C PRO A 391 -1.20 12.97 -2.02
N HIS A 392 -0.95 13.52 -0.83
CA HIS A 392 -0.35 12.79 0.27
C HIS A 392 -1.33 11.81 0.92
N PRO A 393 -0.88 10.66 1.45
CA PRO A 393 -1.72 9.69 2.15
C PRO A 393 -2.05 10.10 3.60
N TYR A 394 -1.75 11.35 3.97
CA TYR A 394 -2.04 11.94 5.28
C TYR A 394 -2.68 13.32 5.11
N PRO A 395 -3.42 13.81 6.11
CA PRO A 395 -3.98 15.16 6.10
C PRO A 395 -2.90 16.22 5.91
N TRP A 396 -3.15 17.17 5.03
CA TRP A 396 -2.21 18.22 4.64
C TRP A 396 -2.85 19.59 4.83
N LEU A 397 -2.17 20.45 5.58
CA LEU A 397 -2.46 21.88 5.67
C LEU A 397 -1.47 22.64 4.80
N ASN A 398 -1.96 23.24 3.72
CA ASN A 398 -1.13 24.07 2.85
C ASN A 398 -1.51 25.55 3.01
N SER A 399 -0.61 26.37 3.48
CA SER A 399 -0.79 27.80 3.64
C SER A 399 0.13 28.56 2.68
N LEU A 400 -0.44 29.50 1.95
CA LEU A 400 0.31 30.43 1.08
C LEU A 400 0.93 31.59 1.87
N PHE A 401 0.55 31.74 3.15
CA PHE A 401 1.00 32.81 4.04
C PHE A 401 1.91 32.26 5.13
N GLN A 402 2.64 33.14 5.79
CA GLN A 402 3.60 32.75 6.84
C GLN A 402 2.99 32.29 8.17
N ASP A 403 1.68 32.18 8.22
CA ASP A 403 0.92 31.74 9.40
C ASP A 403 0.87 30.21 9.57
N GLY A 404 1.17 29.44 8.51
CA GLY A 404 1.10 27.98 8.51
C GLY A 404 2.01 27.34 9.58
N ALA A 405 3.19 27.88 9.82
CA ALA A 405 4.08 27.38 10.86
C ALA A 405 3.47 27.58 12.27
N THR A 406 2.89 28.74 12.53
CA THR A 406 2.22 29.06 13.80
C THR A 406 1.01 28.17 14.01
N ILE A 407 0.18 27.97 12.97
CA ILE A 407 -0.99 27.09 13.01
C ILE A 407 -0.56 25.65 13.26
N SER A 408 0.48 25.16 12.60
CA SER A 408 1.01 23.80 12.78
C SER A 408 1.54 23.59 14.19
N TRP A 409 2.21 24.58 14.75
CA TRP A 409 2.68 24.53 16.13
C TRP A 409 1.53 24.49 17.13
N MET A 410 0.54 25.38 16.99
CA MET A 410 -0.65 25.39 17.85
C MET A 410 -1.43 24.08 17.78
N MET A 411 -1.54 23.47 16.60
CA MET A 411 -2.14 22.15 16.45
C MET A 411 -1.32 21.08 17.18
N GLY A 412 0.01 21.07 17.03
CA GLY A 412 0.89 20.14 17.72
C GLY A 412 0.77 20.24 19.25
N GLU A 413 0.73 21.45 19.80
CA GLU A 413 0.52 21.65 21.25
C GLU A 413 -0.86 21.16 21.71
N SER A 414 -1.91 21.38 20.92
CA SER A 414 -3.25 20.90 21.28
C SER A 414 -3.39 19.39 21.27
N PHE A 415 -2.51 18.66 20.56
CA PHE A 415 -2.45 17.20 20.61
C PHE A 415 -1.65 16.66 21.80
N MET A 416 -0.74 17.46 22.35
CA MET A 416 0.07 17.05 23.50
C MET A 416 -0.56 17.42 24.85
N ALA A 417 -1.45 18.39 24.86
CA ALA A 417 -2.23 18.80 26.03
C ALA A 417 -3.46 17.91 26.23
#